data_e6eddd62a5661f415895d6fd16112561
#
_entry.id   e6eddd62a5661f415895d6fd16112561
#
_cell.length_a   1.000
_cell.length_b   1.000
_cell.length_c   1.000
_cell.angle_alpha   90.00
_cell.angle_beta   90.00
_cell.angle_gamma   90.00
#
_symmetry.space_group_name_H-M   'P 1'
#
loop_
_entity.id
_entity.type
_entity.pdbx_description
1 polymer ?
#
loop_
_entity_poly.entity_id
_entity_poly.type
_entity_poly.pdbx_seq_one_letter_code
_entity_poly.pdbx_strand_id
1 'polypeptide(L)'
;DANTLRLEARANDPYSRAAVLRAEAHTARANAERARMFPSLTAGFNYTYANPNTRIFPQTTEFRGTWDIGVQLTYSLDGSLLAGARRQQRIALALEASLGAESDSRRAGRTAVQAQGALIASLAEVEARRAAATSASRQDRDASERFGVGLATSTDVLAAQSNALRARLDLVDAVVDAHLASARLERALGSDSAP
;
A
#
# COMPACT_ATOMS: atom_id res chain seq x y z
N ASP A 1 -10.07 18.41 8.08
CA ASP A 1 -9.24 19.34 7.32
C ASP A 1 -8.42 18.57 6.27
N ALA A 2 -8.33 19.11 5.05
CA ALA A 2 -7.61 18.44 3.94
C ALA A 2 -6.12 18.19 4.24
N ASN A 3 -5.51 18.99 5.12
CA ASN A 3 -4.12 18.81 5.51
C ASN A 3 -3.95 17.65 6.52
N THR A 4 -4.86 17.51 7.45
CA THR A 4 -4.84 16.38 8.39
C THR A 4 -5.02 15.05 7.68
N LEU A 5 -5.96 14.97 6.75
CA LEU A 5 -6.18 13.77 5.92
C LEU A 5 -4.96 13.41 5.06
N ARG A 6 -4.28 14.41 4.49
CA ARG A 6 -3.03 14.15 3.74
C ARG A 6 -1.94 13.56 4.63
N LEU A 7 -1.78 14.06 5.84
CA LEU A 7 -0.78 13.57 6.78
C LEU A 7 -1.11 12.16 7.26
N GLU A 8 -2.36 11.90 7.58
CA GLU A 8 -2.84 10.60 8.01
C GLU A 8 -2.68 9.54 6.92
N ALA A 9 -3.12 9.84 5.68
CA ALA A 9 -2.94 8.95 4.55
C ALA A 9 -1.46 8.63 4.27
N ARG A 10 -0.57 9.64 4.37
CA ARG A 10 0.88 9.43 4.20
C ARG A 10 1.48 8.54 5.28
N ALA A 11 1.02 8.66 6.53
CA ALA A 11 1.53 7.89 7.64
C ALA A 11 1.07 6.42 7.60
N ASN A 12 -0.15 6.17 7.15
CA ASN A 12 -0.79 4.87 7.22
C ASN A 12 -0.72 4.08 5.90
N ASP A 13 -0.41 4.73 4.76
CA ASP A 13 -0.35 4.05 3.47
C ASP A 13 0.76 2.98 3.44
N PRO A 14 0.42 1.69 3.24
CA PRO A 14 1.39 0.60 3.24
C PRO A 14 2.37 0.68 2.07
N TYR A 15 1.96 1.23 0.93
CA TYR A 15 2.83 1.39 -0.25
C TYR A 15 3.91 2.45 0.00
N SER A 16 3.54 3.57 0.63
CA SER A 16 4.47 4.62 1.03
C SER A 16 5.50 4.08 2.04
N ARG A 17 5.06 3.33 3.06
CA ARG A 17 5.96 2.70 4.03
C ARG A 17 6.90 1.68 3.38
N ALA A 18 6.39 0.85 2.47
CA ALA A 18 7.21 -0.11 1.73
C ALA A 18 8.24 0.59 0.84
N ALA A 19 7.91 1.73 0.23
CA ALA A 19 8.83 2.52 -0.59
C ALA A 19 9.98 3.12 0.25
N VAL A 20 9.69 3.62 1.45
CA VAL A 20 10.70 4.11 2.41
C VAL A 20 11.66 2.97 2.79
N LEU A 21 11.15 1.80 3.17
CA LEU A 21 12.00 0.64 3.52
C LEU A 21 12.87 0.17 2.36
N ARG A 22 12.38 0.28 1.11
CA ARG A 22 13.19 -0.02 -0.08
C ARG A 22 14.33 0.99 -0.25
N ALA A 23 14.08 2.28 -0.03
CA ALA A 23 15.10 3.32 -0.08
C ALA A 23 16.19 3.08 0.99
N GLU A 24 15.80 2.74 2.22
CA GLU A 24 16.71 2.36 3.29
C GLU A 24 17.55 1.12 2.93
N ALA A 25 16.93 0.10 2.33
CA ALA A 25 17.63 -1.09 1.86
C ALA A 25 18.67 -0.77 0.77
N HIS A 26 18.38 0.14 -0.16
CA HIS A 26 19.36 0.60 -1.15
C HIS A 26 20.52 1.38 -0.50
N THR A 27 20.23 2.20 0.50
CA THR A 27 21.26 2.91 1.28
C THR A 27 22.16 1.95 2.06
N ALA A 28 21.57 0.93 2.71
CA ALA A 28 22.34 -0.11 3.39
C ALA A 28 23.25 -0.89 2.42
N ARG A 29 22.74 -1.20 1.20
CA ARG A 29 23.56 -1.84 0.15
C ARG A 29 24.71 -0.95 -0.33
N ALA A 30 24.51 0.38 -0.44
CA ALA A 30 25.58 1.32 -0.78
C ALA A 30 26.68 1.35 0.31
N ASN A 31 26.28 1.27 1.57
CA ASN A 31 27.22 1.17 2.70
C ASN A 31 27.97 -0.17 2.72
N ALA A 32 27.30 -1.28 2.35
CA ALA A 32 27.94 -2.59 2.20
C ALA A 32 29.02 -2.60 1.09
N GLU A 33 28.77 -1.91 -0.03
CA GLU A 33 29.80 -1.76 -1.08
C GLU A 33 31.03 -0.97 -0.58
N ARG A 34 30.83 0.01 0.32
CA ARG A 34 31.95 0.70 0.98
C ARG A 34 32.80 -0.26 1.82
N ALA A 35 32.17 -1.20 2.52
CA ALA A 35 32.89 -2.19 3.32
C ALA A 35 33.81 -3.09 2.48
N ARG A 36 33.46 -3.36 1.22
CA ARG A 36 34.27 -4.13 0.26
C ARG A 36 35.57 -3.43 -0.18
N MET A 37 35.72 -2.14 0.12
CA MET A 37 36.99 -1.40 -0.12
C MET A 37 38.04 -1.74 0.90
N PHE A 38 37.68 -2.40 2.00
CA PHE A 38 38.59 -2.81 3.08
C PHE A 38 38.92 -4.29 3.01
N PRO A 39 40.07 -4.74 3.57
CA PRO A 39 40.37 -6.14 3.71
C PRO A 39 39.30 -6.88 4.53
N SER A 40 38.96 -8.11 4.12
CA SER A 40 38.09 -8.98 4.91
C SER A 40 38.93 -9.83 5.87
N LEU A 41 38.55 -9.82 7.14
CA LEU A 41 39.13 -10.66 8.18
C LEU A 41 38.15 -11.79 8.51
N THR A 42 38.60 -13.01 8.33
CA THR A 42 37.83 -14.20 8.66
C THR A 42 38.54 -14.97 9.76
N ALA A 43 37.86 -15.29 10.84
CA ALA A 43 38.31 -16.19 11.88
C ALA A 43 37.54 -17.50 11.82
N GLY A 44 38.25 -18.62 11.86
CA GLY A 44 37.67 -19.97 11.85
C GLY A 44 38.17 -20.77 13.06
N PHE A 45 37.28 -21.49 13.69
CA PHE A 45 37.57 -22.50 14.69
C PHE A 45 37.05 -23.84 14.21
N ASN A 46 37.92 -24.84 14.24
CA ASN A 46 37.53 -26.20 13.84
C ASN A 46 37.91 -27.16 14.94
N TYR A 47 36.99 -28.05 15.33
CA TYR A 47 37.21 -29.12 16.28
C TYR A 47 36.87 -30.44 15.61
N THR A 48 37.84 -31.36 15.61
CA THR A 48 37.66 -32.69 15.04
C THR A 48 37.80 -33.74 16.13
N TYR A 49 36.79 -34.56 16.35
CA TYR A 49 36.80 -35.70 17.25
C TYR A 49 36.57 -36.98 16.43
N ALA A 50 37.60 -37.79 16.28
CA ALA A 50 37.56 -38.92 15.37
C ALA A 50 38.40 -40.14 15.91
N ASN A 51 38.07 -41.32 15.40
CA ASN A 51 38.77 -42.57 15.63
C ASN A 51 38.93 -43.34 14.30
N PRO A 52 40.16 -43.53 13.76
CA PRO A 52 41.38 -42.86 14.16
C PRO A 52 41.35 -41.37 13.81
N ASN A 53 42.01 -40.51 14.59
CA ASN A 53 42.19 -39.12 14.25
C ASN A 53 43.43 -38.97 13.36
N THR A 54 43.20 -38.69 12.08
CA THR A 54 44.26 -38.58 11.07
C THR A 54 45.20 -37.39 11.25
N ARG A 55 44.89 -36.48 12.18
CA ARG A 55 45.74 -35.32 12.55
C ARG A 55 46.73 -35.65 13.61
N ILE A 56 46.65 -36.84 14.25
CA ILE A 56 47.56 -37.31 15.30
C ILE A 56 48.43 -38.41 14.74
N PHE A 57 49.75 -38.27 14.93
CA PHE A 57 50.70 -39.32 14.53
C PHE A 57 51.56 -39.71 15.74
N PRO A 58 51.81 -41.01 15.99
CA PRO A 58 51.26 -42.17 15.28
C PRO A 58 49.76 -42.35 15.51
N GLN A 59 49.06 -42.92 14.51
CA GLN A 59 47.62 -43.17 14.59
C GLN A 59 47.30 -44.18 15.70
N THR A 60 46.36 -43.84 16.54
CA THR A 60 45.82 -44.72 17.57
C THR A 60 44.36 -45.06 17.25
N THR A 61 43.90 -46.24 17.67
CA THR A 61 42.50 -46.68 17.52
C THR A 61 41.58 -46.10 18.61
N GLU A 62 41.96 -44.99 19.20
CA GLU A 62 41.18 -44.30 20.23
C GLU A 62 40.55 -43.03 19.67
N PHE A 63 39.38 -42.67 20.20
CA PHE A 63 38.79 -41.36 19.91
C PHE A 63 39.64 -40.24 20.51
N ARG A 64 40.11 -39.35 19.67
CA ARG A 64 40.89 -38.20 20.11
C ARG A 64 40.37 -36.93 19.49
N GLY A 65 40.37 -35.83 20.30
CA GLY A 65 40.01 -34.51 19.87
C GLY A 65 41.24 -33.70 19.43
N THR A 66 41.11 -33.02 18.31
CA THR A 66 42.07 -31.99 17.85
C THR A 66 41.32 -30.71 17.53
N TRP A 67 41.92 -29.59 17.73
CA TRP A 67 41.36 -28.33 17.38
C TRP A 67 42.38 -27.45 16.64
N ASP A 68 41.89 -26.58 15.79
CA ASP A 68 42.65 -25.54 15.13
C ASP A 68 41.89 -24.24 15.12
N ILE A 69 42.62 -23.16 15.23
CA ILE A 69 42.09 -21.79 15.06
C ILE A 69 42.91 -21.13 13.98
N GLY A 70 42.24 -20.47 13.06
CA GLY A 70 42.84 -19.78 11.95
C GLY A 70 42.26 -18.40 11.80
N VAL A 71 43.13 -17.43 11.44
CA VAL A 71 42.70 -16.09 11.05
C VAL A 71 43.25 -15.82 9.66
N GLN A 72 42.37 -15.44 8.75
CA GLN A 72 42.73 -15.14 7.37
C GLN A 72 42.36 -13.69 7.04
N LEU A 73 43.31 -12.93 6.54
CA LEU A 73 43.12 -11.58 6.00
C LEU A 73 43.18 -11.67 4.48
N THR A 74 42.09 -11.29 3.82
CA THR A 74 42.00 -11.29 2.36
C THR A 74 41.73 -9.89 1.83
N TYR A 75 42.58 -9.43 0.91
CA TYR A 75 42.40 -8.14 0.23
C TYR A 75 42.49 -8.34 -1.28
N SER A 76 41.41 -7.93 -2.01
CA SER A 76 41.38 -7.98 -3.46
C SER A 76 41.51 -6.57 -4.03
N LEU A 77 42.62 -6.30 -4.74
CA LEU A 77 42.86 -5.01 -5.38
C LEU A 77 41.83 -4.68 -6.46
N ASP A 78 41.48 -5.63 -7.32
CA ASP A 78 40.47 -5.45 -8.37
C ASP A 78 39.09 -5.18 -7.78
N GLY A 79 38.75 -5.87 -6.67
CA GLY A 79 37.51 -5.65 -5.92
C GLY A 79 37.39 -4.24 -5.35
N SER A 80 38.48 -3.71 -4.81
CA SER A 80 38.54 -2.36 -4.19
C SER A 80 38.40 -1.25 -5.25
N LEU A 81 39.05 -1.38 -6.41
CA LEU A 81 38.97 -0.39 -7.48
C LEU A 81 37.56 -0.30 -8.07
N LEU A 82 36.91 -1.45 -8.30
CA LEU A 82 35.54 -1.50 -8.81
C LEU A 82 34.48 -1.16 -7.74
N ALA A 83 34.78 -1.32 -6.46
CA ALA A 83 33.85 -1.03 -5.36
C ALA A 83 33.45 0.45 -5.33
N GLY A 84 34.37 1.35 -5.69
CA GLY A 84 34.09 2.78 -5.80
C GLY A 84 32.98 3.08 -6.82
N ALA A 85 33.10 2.55 -8.04
CA ALA A 85 32.12 2.72 -9.11
C ALA A 85 30.78 2.06 -8.73
N ARG A 86 30.80 0.84 -8.18
CA ARG A 86 29.61 0.14 -7.70
C ARG A 86 28.91 0.91 -6.59
N ARG A 87 29.67 1.51 -5.65
CA ARG A 87 29.12 2.35 -4.60
C ARG A 87 28.40 3.56 -5.17
N GLN A 88 28.94 4.27 -6.16
CA GLN A 88 28.29 5.41 -6.79
C GLN A 88 26.99 4.98 -7.48
N GLN A 89 26.97 3.86 -8.18
CA GLN A 89 25.74 3.29 -8.76
C GLN A 89 24.70 3.00 -7.67
N ARG A 90 25.10 2.41 -6.53
CA ARG A 90 24.17 2.11 -5.41
C ARG A 90 23.63 3.37 -4.75
N ILE A 91 24.45 4.44 -4.65
CA ILE A 91 23.98 5.74 -4.14
C ILE A 91 22.94 6.34 -5.09
N ALA A 92 23.16 6.28 -6.42
CA ALA A 92 22.18 6.76 -7.40
C ALA A 92 20.84 6.00 -7.29
N LEU A 93 20.89 4.67 -7.15
CA LEU A 93 19.69 3.84 -6.93
C LEU A 93 19.00 4.15 -5.58
N ALA A 94 19.75 4.45 -4.54
CA ALA A 94 19.20 4.87 -3.24
C ALA A 94 18.47 6.23 -3.36
N LEU A 95 19.07 7.18 -4.08
CA LEU A 95 18.44 8.47 -4.36
C LEU A 95 17.16 8.31 -5.19
N GLU A 96 17.21 7.53 -6.26
CA GLU A 96 16.02 7.22 -7.08
C GLU A 96 14.89 6.63 -6.22
N ALA A 97 15.22 5.63 -5.38
CA ALA A 97 14.25 5.00 -4.49
C ALA A 97 13.67 5.98 -3.46
N SER A 98 14.48 6.91 -2.93
CA SER A 98 14.01 7.94 -1.98
C SER A 98 13.07 8.95 -2.62
N LEU A 99 13.37 9.39 -3.85
CA LEU A 99 12.48 10.28 -4.62
C LEU A 99 11.19 9.56 -5.02
N GLY A 100 11.27 8.27 -5.34
CA GLY A 100 10.12 7.41 -5.56
C GLY A 100 9.21 7.33 -4.33
N ALA A 101 9.79 7.10 -3.15
CA ALA A 101 9.07 7.05 -1.89
C ALA A 101 8.35 8.38 -1.57
N GLU A 102 9.00 9.50 -1.83
CA GLU A 102 8.38 10.82 -1.67
C GLU A 102 7.22 11.04 -2.64
N SER A 103 7.38 10.61 -3.88
CA SER A 103 6.32 10.66 -4.90
C SER A 103 5.10 9.83 -4.51
N ASP A 104 5.31 8.60 -4.00
CA ASP A 104 4.25 7.71 -3.54
C ASP A 104 3.53 8.28 -2.32
N SER A 105 4.26 8.84 -1.37
CA SER A 105 3.70 9.53 -0.21
C SER A 105 2.82 10.73 -0.61
N ARG A 106 3.27 11.54 -1.57
CA ARG A 106 2.47 12.64 -2.12
C ARG A 106 1.23 12.15 -2.86
N ARG A 107 1.34 11.02 -3.57
CA ARG A 107 0.21 10.37 -4.26
C ARG A 107 -0.84 9.91 -3.26
N ALA A 108 -0.46 9.20 -2.18
CA ALA A 108 -1.37 8.78 -1.13
C ALA A 108 -2.18 9.95 -0.56
N GLY A 109 -1.50 11.06 -0.21
CA GLY A 109 -2.18 12.26 0.28
C GLY A 109 -3.14 12.88 -0.73
N ARG A 110 -2.83 12.88 -2.04
CA ARG A 110 -3.77 13.37 -3.08
C ARG A 110 -4.99 12.45 -3.22
N THR A 111 -4.76 11.13 -3.21
CA THR A 111 -5.84 10.14 -3.33
C THR A 111 -6.84 10.27 -2.18
N ALA A 112 -6.38 10.48 -0.95
CA ALA A 112 -7.25 10.68 0.20
C ALA A 112 -8.13 11.95 0.06
N VAL A 113 -7.55 13.06 -0.37
CA VAL A 113 -8.32 14.31 -0.60
C VAL A 113 -9.32 14.16 -1.74
N GLN A 114 -8.96 13.47 -2.81
CA GLN A 114 -9.89 13.17 -3.91
C GLN A 114 -11.04 12.27 -3.46
N ALA A 115 -10.74 11.23 -2.66
CA ALA A 115 -11.75 10.34 -2.10
C ALA A 115 -12.72 11.10 -1.16
N GLN A 116 -12.20 12.01 -0.33
CA GLN A 116 -13.05 12.89 0.49
C GLN A 116 -13.97 13.77 -0.37
N GLY A 117 -13.44 14.39 -1.42
CA GLY A 117 -14.25 15.19 -2.33
C GLY A 117 -15.35 14.38 -3.01
N ALA A 118 -15.04 13.15 -3.43
CA ALA A 118 -16.00 12.24 -4.01
C ALA A 118 -17.09 11.83 -3.00
N LEU A 119 -16.74 11.59 -1.74
CA LEU A 119 -17.71 11.29 -0.68
C LEU A 119 -18.66 12.49 -0.44
N ILE A 120 -18.12 13.70 -0.34
CA ILE A 120 -18.97 14.90 -0.16
C ILE A 120 -19.94 15.06 -1.33
N ALA A 121 -19.47 14.87 -2.56
CA ALA A 121 -20.31 14.96 -3.76
C ALA A 121 -21.42 13.88 -3.77
N SER A 122 -21.08 12.63 -3.44
CA SER A 122 -22.06 11.54 -3.40
C SER A 122 -23.11 11.70 -2.30
N LEU A 123 -22.74 12.25 -1.14
CA LEU A 123 -23.71 12.58 -0.09
C LEU A 123 -24.68 13.69 -0.53
N ALA A 124 -24.19 14.74 -1.23
CA ALA A 124 -25.03 15.76 -1.79
C ALA A 124 -25.98 15.21 -2.87
N GLU A 125 -25.50 14.24 -3.67
CA GLU A 125 -26.34 13.53 -4.64
C GLU A 125 -27.47 12.73 -3.97
N VAL A 126 -27.18 12.01 -2.89
CA VAL A 126 -28.22 11.28 -2.12
C VAL A 126 -29.34 12.23 -1.67
N GLU A 127 -29.00 13.41 -1.15
CA GLU A 127 -30.00 14.39 -0.73
C GLU A 127 -30.83 14.93 -1.93
N ALA A 128 -30.20 15.21 -3.07
CA ALA A 128 -30.89 15.62 -4.29
C ALA A 128 -31.84 14.52 -4.82
N ARG A 129 -31.38 13.27 -4.87
CA ARG A 129 -32.21 12.11 -5.32
C ARG A 129 -33.34 11.82 -4.34
N ARG A 130 -33.13 12.00 -3.03
CA ARG A 130 -34.17 11.89 -2.02
C ARG A 130 -35.28 12.92 -2.22
N ALA A 131 -34.92 14.16 -2.50
CA ALA A 131 -35.88 15.20 -2.81
C ALA A 131 -36.66 14.91 -4.09
N ALA A 132 -35.97 14.45 -5.14
CA ALA A 132 -36.58 14.03 -6.41
C ALA A 132 -37.56 12.86 -6.22
N ALA A 133 -37.19 11.80 -5.50
CA ALA A 133 -38.05 10.66 -5.20
C ALA A 133 -39.29 11.05 -4.39
N THR A 134 -39.14 11.99 -3.44
CA THR A 134 -40.25 12.54 -2.68
C THR A 134 -41.20 13.33 -3.57
N SER A 135 -40.69 14.17 -4.46
CA SER A 135 -41.46 14.94 -5.42
C SER A 135 -42.23 14.03 -6.41
N ALA A 136 -41.53 13.04 -7.00
CA ALA A 136 -42.14 12.09 -7.91
C ALA A 136 -43.21 11.23 -7.24
N SER A 137 -43.04 10.86 -5.97
CA SER A 137 -44.08 10.13 -5.20
C SER A 137 -45.28 11.00 -4.85
N ARG A 138 -45.15 12.32 -4.76
CA ARG A 138 -46.30 13.24 -4.62
C ARG A 138 -47.02 13.36 -5.94
N GLN A 139 -46.31 13.52 -7.06
CA GLN A 139 -46.92 13.59 -8.41
C GLN A 139 -47.69 12.32 -8.75
N ASP A 140 -47.22 11.14 -8.37
CA ASP A 140 -47.90 9.87 -8.54
C ASP A 140 -49.22 9.86 -7.75
N ARG A 141 -49.24 10.31 -6.50
CA ARG A 141 -50.46 10.45 -5.70
C ARG A 141 -51.44 11.44 -6.33
N ASP A 142 -50.96 12.62 -6.71
CA ASP A 142 -51.79 13.65 -7.34
C ASP A 142 -52.41 13.15 -8.65
N ALA A 143 -51.66 12.45 -9.48
CA ALA A 143 -52.17 11.84 -10.72
C ALA A 143 -53.22 10.79 -10.42
N SER A 144 -53.02 9.94 -9.42
CA SER A 144 -53.98 8.88 -9.01
C SER A 144 -55.29 9.49 -8.45
N GLU A 145 -55.18 10.56 -7.64
CA GLU A 145 -56.35 11.27 -7.13
C GLU A 145 -57.16 11.94 -8.24
N ARG A 146 -56.48 12.63 -9.20
CA ARG A 146 -57.14 13.24 -10.37
C ARG A 146 -57.82 12.20 -11.27
N PHE A 147 -57.18 11.03 -11.43
CA PHE A 147 -57.80 9.93 -12.19
C PHE A 147 -59.08 9.44 -11.50
N GLY A 148 -59.08 9.30 -10.16
CA GLY A 148 -60.25 8.89 -9.38
C GLY A 148 -61.47 9.78 -9.53
N VAL A 149 -61.24 11.08 -9.84
CA VAL A 149 -62.31 12.06 -10.11
C VAL A 149 -62.52 12.37 -11.59
N GLY A 150 -61.90 11.60 -12.50
CA GLY A 150 -62.07 11.71 -13.94
C GLY A 150 -61.29 12.90 -14.58
N LEU A 151 -60.34 13.53 -13.88
CA LEU A 151 -59.55 14.68 -14.33
C LEU A 151 -58.18 14.31 -14.88
N ALA A 152 -57.82 13.01 -14.96
CA ALA A 152 -56.61 12.53 -15.58
C ALA A 152 -56.91 11.21 -16.34
N THR A 153 -55.99 10.83 -17.24
CA THR A 153 -56.06 9.58 -17.99
C THR A 153 -55.28 8.45 -17.30
N SER A 154 -55.57 7.21 -17.65
CA SER A 154 -54.77 6.05 -17.18
C SER A 154 -53.30 6.16 -17.63
N THR A 155 -53.04 6.78 -18.78
CA THR A 155 -51.69 7.02 -19.29
C THR A 155 -50.91 7.99 -18.39
N ASP A 156 -51.59 9.03 -17.87
CA ASP A 156 -50.99 10.00 -16.96
C ASP A 156 -50.55 9.35 -15.64
N VAL A 157 -51.43 8.47 -15.09
CA VAL A 157 -51.13 7.70 -13.87
C VAL A 157 -49.95 6.75 -14.12
N LEU A 158 -49.94 6.01 -15.22
CA LEU A 158 -48.85 5.09 -15.54
C LEU A 158 -47.52 5.82 -15.72
N ALA A 159 -47.53 6.99 -16.36
CA ALA A 159 -46.36 7.84 -16.51
C ALA A 159 -45.83 8.35 -15.15
N ALA A 160 -46.73 8.81 -14.27
CA ALA A 160 -46.36 9.25 -12.92
C ALA A 160 -45.80 8.10 -12.08
N GLN A 161 -46.39 6.93 -12.10
CA GLN A 161 -45.89 5.73 -11.43
C GLN A 161 -44.53 5.29 -11.93
N SER A 162 -44.31 5.29 -13.26
CA SER A 162 -43.01 4.98 -13.86
C SER A 162 -41.93 5.97 -13.44
N ASN A 163 -42.27 7.25 -13.39
CA ASN A 163 -41.33 8.30 -12.92
C ASN A 163 -41.03 8.15 -11.44
N ALA A 164 -42.02 7.85 -10.59
CA ALA A 164 -41.80 7.62 -9.17
C ALA A 164 -40.93 6.37 -8.91
N LEU A 165 -41.13 5.30 -9.66
CA LEU A 165 -40.31 4.09 -9.57
C LEU A 165 -38.85 4.41 -9.97
N ARG A 166 -38.65 5.09 -11.11
CA ARG A 166 -37.33 5.48 -11.59
C ARG A 166 -36.60 6.34 -10.56
N ALA A 167 -37.26 7.37 -10.01
CA ALA A 167 -36.67 8.24 -9.00
C ALA A 167 -36.30 7.50 -7.71
N ARG A 168 -37.04 6.44 -7.33
CA ARG A 168 -36.67 5.58 -6.20
C ARG A 168 -35.45 4.71 -6.50
N LEU A 169 -35.35 4.17 -7.71
CA LEU A 169 -34.15 3.41 -8.15
C LEU A 169 -32.91 4.31 -8.17
N ASP A 170 -33.04 5.51 -8.74
CA ASP A 170 -31.95 6.49 -8.75
C ASP A 170 -31.48 6.85 -7.33
N LEU A 171 -32.39 6.91 -6.35
CA LEU A 171 -32.01 7.13 -4.94
C LEU A 171 -31.24 5.93 -4.37
N VAL A 172 -31.65 4.70 -4.67
CA VAL A 172 -30.93 3.50 -4.22
C VAL A 172 -29.52 3.48 -4.79
N ASP A 173 -29.36 3.77 -6.08
CA ASP A 173 -28.07 3.83 -6.73
C ASP A 173 -27.15 4.90 -6.08
N ALA A 174 -27.69 6.09 -5.81
CA ALA A 174 -26.95 7.16 -5.14
C ALA A 174 -26.51 6.76 -3.73
N VAL A 175 -27.33 6.03 -2.97
CA VAL A 175 -26.97 5.53 -1.64
C VAL A 175 -25.83 4.50 -1.74
N VAL A 176 -25.89 3.59 -2.71
CA VAL A 176 -24.81 2.63 -2.95
C VAL A 176 -23.50 3.33 -3.30
N ASP A 177 -23.57 4.34 -4.18
CA ASP A 177 -22.41 5.13 -4.56
C ASP A 177 -21.78 5.89 -3.37
N ALA A 178 -22.60 6.41 -2.47
CA ALA A 178 -22.12 7.05 -1.24
C ALA A 178 -21.40 6.05 -0.31
N HIS A 179 -21.91 4.83 -0.16
CA HIS A 179 -21.23 3.77 0.59
C HIS A 179 -19.90 3.36 -0.07
N LEU A 180 -19.86 3.24 -1.39
CA LEU A 180 -18.64 2.95 -2.12
C LEU A 180 -17.60 4.08 -1.98
N ALA A 181 -18.05 5.34 -1.99
CA ALA A 181 -17.17 6.49 -1.77
C ALA A 181 -16.61 6.51 -0.34
N SER A 182 -17.40 6.14 0.68
CA SER A 182 -16.94 5.99 2.07
C SER A 182 -15.85 4.91 2.17
N ALA A 183 -16.10 3.73 1.62
CA ALA A 183 -15.12 2.64 1.64
C ALA A 183 -13.81 2.99 0.90
N ARG A 184 -13.91 3.76 -0.20
CA ARG A 184 -12.74 4.26 -0.91
C ARG A 184 -11.94 5.27 -0.08
N LEU A 185 -12.60 6.11 0.70
CA LEU A 185 -11.94 7.04 1.62
C LEU A 185 -11.23 6.28 2.74
N GLU A 186 -11.89 5.31 3.37
CA GLU A 186 -11.30 4.47 4.42
C GLU A 186 -10.04 3.75 3.92
N ARG A 187 -10.12 3.16 2.73
CA ARG A 187 -8.95 2.55 2.07
C ARG A 187 -7.83 3.56 1.81
N ALA A 188 -8.17 4.77 1.35
CA ALA A 188 -7.18 5.82 1.07
C ALA A 188 -6.51 6.35 2.34
N LEU A 189 -7.14 6.23 3.49
CA LEU A 189 -6.59 6.57 4.81
C LEU A 189 -5.79 5.41 5.43
N GLY A 190 -5.82 4.22 4.82
CA GLY A 190 -5.13 3.04 5.33
C GLY A 190 -5.81 2.41 6.56
N SER A 191 -7.07 2.74 6.83
CA SER A 191 -7.86 2.18 7.93
C SER A 191 -8.42 0.78 7.63
N ASP A 192 -8.37 0.36 6.35
CA ASP A 192 -8.82 -0.96 5.87
C ASP A 192 -7.81 -2.10 6.14
N SER A 193 -6.76 -1.84 6.90
CA SER A 193 -5.68 -2.80 7.20
C SER A 193 -5.85 -3.53 8.54
N ALA A 194 -7.06 -3.59 9.09
CA ALA A 194 -7.36 -4.50 10.20
C ALA A 194 -7.70 -5.89 9.63
N PRO A 195 -7.02 -6.96 10.09
CA PRO A 195 -7.33 -8.33 9.70
C PRO A 195 -8.68 -8.77 10.23
#